data_88e2c0bc1f701c1632b32a86102b1672
#
_entry.id   88e2c0bc1f701c1632b32a86102b1672
#
_cell.length_a   1.000
_cell.length_b   1.000
_cell.length_c   1.000
_cell.angle_alpha   90.00
_cell.angle_beta   90.00
_cell.angle_gamma   90.00
#
_symmetry.space_group_name_H-M   'P 1'
#
loop_
_entity.id
_entity.type
_entity.pdbx_description
1 polymer ?
#
loop_
_entity_poly.entity_id
_entity_poly.type
_entity_poly.pdbx_seq_one_letter_code
_entity_poly.pdbx_strand_id
1 'polypeptide(L)'
;MDIRKITPTYFVAPQVDPADMADIAAAGITTVICNRPDQEVPPAFQADAIEAAATAAGLTFFRLPLTHQTMTPPNVAEHMRRVDAAGGPVLAYCASGTRSTVAWCLGQAGEMETDDILAAAQGGGYELGNLRPTLEAMVKVGGRG
;
A
#
# COMPACT_ATOMS: atom_id res chain seq x y z
N MET A 1 6.54 -5.56 -14.88
CA MET A 1 5.79 -5.07 -13.71
C MET A 1 6.46 -5.63 -12.46
N ASP A 2 6.63 -4.79 -11.44
CA ASP A 2 7.42 -5.14 -10.25
C ASP A 2 6.51 -5.23 -9.00
N ILE A 3 5.78 -6.34 -8.89
CA ILE A 3 4.94 -6.60 -7.73
C ILE A 3 5.78 -7.24 -6.64
N ARG A 4 5.75 -6.65 -5.44
CA ARG A 4 6.52 -7.12 -4.29
C ARG A 4 5.61 -7.58 -3.17
N LYS A 5 5.81 -8.81 -2.71
CA LYS A 5 5.03 -9.41 -1.64
C LYS A 5 5.53 -8.95 -0.28
N ILE A 6 4.66 -8.34 0.50
CA ILE A 6 4.93 -8.01 1.90
C ILE A 6 4.35 -9.11 2.80
N THR A 7 3.09 -9.49 2.56
CA THR A 7 2.44 -10.66 3.18
C THR A 7 1.66 -11.39 2.09
N PRO A 8 1.10 -12.59 2.37
CA PRO A 8 0.26 -13.29 1.38
C PRO A 8 -0.97 -12.50 0.94
N THR A 9 -1.38 -11.48 1.69
CA THR A 9 -2.57 -10.67 1.37
C THR A 9 -2.28 -9.22 1.07
N TYR A 10 -1.02 -8.78 1.19
CA TYR A 10 -0.64 -7.39 0.93
C TYR A 10 0.61 -7.33 0.05
N PHE A 11 0.44 -6.72 -1.11
CA PHE A 11 1.50 -6.53 -2.11
C PHE A 11 1.68 -5.05 -2.37
N VAL A 12 2.89 -4.66 -2.76
CA VAL A 12 3.19 -3.29 -3.15
C VAL A 12 3.90 -3.26 -4.49
N ALA A 13 3.87 -2.10 -5.14
CA ALA A 13 4.55 -1.91 -6.42
C ALA A 13 4.96 -0.46 -6.59
N PRO A 14 6.01 -0.19 -7.40
CA PRO A 14 6.22 1.14 -7.93
C PRO A 14 5.09 1.50 -8.89
N GLN A 15 5.12 2.70 -9.48
CA GLN A 15 4.07 3.16 -10.39
C GLN A 15 3.71 2.06 -11.40
N VAL A 16 2.41 1.76 -11.49
CA VAL A 16 1.86 0.79 -12.44
C VAL A 16 1.31 1.50 -13.69
N ASP A 17 1.15 0.76 -14.77
CA ASP A 17 0.58 1.20 -16.03
C ASP A 17 -0.85 0.67 -16.14
N PRO A 18 -1.79 1.39 -16.79
CA PRO A 18 -3.11 0.82 -17.05
C PRO A 18 -3.06 -0.57 -17.70
N ALA A 19 -2.08 -0.81 -18.58
CA ALA A 19 -1.91 -2.12 -19.23
C ALA A 19 -1.56 -3.25 -18.25
N ASP A 20 -1.12 -2.93 -17.04
CA ASP A 20 -0.76 -3.94 -16.03
C ASP A 20 -1.98 -4.54 -15.32
N MET A 21 -3.14 -3.88 -15.41
CA MET A 21 -4.31 -4.26 -14.58
C MET A 21 -4.80 -5.67 -14.86
N ALA A 22 -4.78 -6.12 -16.11
CA ALA A 22 -5.19 -7.48 -16.45
C ALA A 22 -4.26 -8.52 -15.80
N ASP A 23 -2.96 -8.27 -15.80
CA ASP A 23 -1.97 -9.18 -15.18
C ASP A 23 -2.09 -9.18 -13.66
N ILE A 24 -2.39 -8.04 -13.06
CA ILE A 24 -2.62 -7.92 -11.62
C ILE A 24 -3.84 -8.77 -11.22
N ALA A 25 -4.93 -8.67 -11.97
CA ALA A 25 -6.13 -9.47 -11.73
C ALA A 25 -5.83 -10.96 -11.92
N ALA A 26 -5.07 -11.31 -12.95
CA ALA A 26 -4.68 -12.70 -13.22
C ALA A 26 -3.82 -13.29 -12.11
N ALA A 27 -3.08 -12.46 -11.38
CA ALA A 27 -2.27 -12.89 -10.24
C ALA A 27 -3.10 -13.17 -8.98
N GLY A 28 -4.41 -12.96 -9.02
CA GLY A 28 -5.30 -13.21 -7.89
C GLY A 28 -5.57 -12.00 -6.99
N ILE A 29 -4.99 -10.85 -7.32
CA ILE A 29 -5.24 -9.62 -6.58
C ILE A 29 -6.66 -9.14 -6.89
N THR A 30 -7.38 -8.68 -5.87
CA THR A 30 -8.79 -8.25 -6.00
C THR A 30 -8.97 -6.74 -5.85
N THR A 31 -8.03 -6.07 -5.19
CA THR A 31 -8.13 -4.65 -4.87
C THR A 31 -6.81 -3.95 -5.15
N VAL A 32 -6.89 -2.77 -5.76
CA VAL A 32 -5.73 -1.91 -6.01
C VAL A 32 -5.94 -0.59 -5.27
N ILE A 33 -4.93 -0.14 -4.54
CA ILE A 33 -4.93 1.13 -3.83
C ILE A 33 -3.85 2.03 -4.42
N CYS A 34 -4.25 3.22 -4.88
CA CYS A 34 -3.34 4.23 -5.39
C CYS A 34 -2.93 5.17 -4.26
N ASN A 35 -1.68 5.07 -3.82
CA ASN A 35 -1.12 5.99 -2.81
C ASN A 35 -0.36 7.16 -3.44
N ARG A 36 -0.24 7.21 -4.76
CA ARG A 36 0.51 8.24 -5.45
C ARG A 36 -0.39 9.41 -5.85
N PRO A 37 -0.08 10.66 -5.41
CA PRO A 37 -0.85 11.82 -5.83
C PRO A 37 -0.74 12.07 -7.34
N ASP A 38 -1.84 12.53 -7.96
CA ASP A 38 -1.87 12.80 -9.40
C ASP A 38 -0.84 13.83 -9.84
N GLN A 39 -0.50 14.77 -8.95
CA GLN A 39 0.47 15.81 -9.23
C GLN A 39 1.87 15.28 -9.55
N GLU A 40 2.14 14.03 -9.16
CA GLU A 40 3.46 13.41 -9.37
C GLU A 40 3.59 12.69 -10.72
N VAL A 41 2.50 12.56 -11.48
CA VAL A 41 2.48 11.74 -12.71
C VAL A 41 1.79 12.44 -13.86
N PRO A 42 2.20 12.14 -15.11
CA PRO A 42 1.47 12.65 -16.29
C PRO A 42 0.08 12.01 -16.39
N PRO A 43 -0.84 12.64 -17.16
CA PRO A 43 -2.24 12.18 -17.23
C PRO A 43 -2.42 10.69 -17.56
N ALA A 44 -1.56 10.11 -18.39
CA ALA A 44 -1.67 8.70 -18.77
C ALA A 44 -1.54 7.73 -17.58
N PHE A 45 -0.93 8.17 -16.47
CA PHE A 45 -0.70 7.36 -15.28
C PHE A 45 -1.44 7.87 -14.04
N GLN A 46 -2.28 8.88 -14.20
CA GLN A 46 -3.06 9.41 -13.08
C GLN A 46 -4.17 8.44 -12.69
N ALA A 47 -4.74 8.65 -11.50
CA ALA A 47 -5.69 7.71 -10.91
C ALA A 47 -6.89 7.42 -11.80
N ASP A 48 -7.40 8.41 -12.58
CA ASP A 48 -8.52 8.19 -13.49
C ASP A 48 -8.22 7.09 -14.52
N ALA A 49 -7.03 7.14 -15.12
CA ALA A 49 -6.64 6.17 -16.16
C ALA A 49 -6.42 4.79 -15.55
N ILE A 50 -5.77 4.71 -14.40
CA ILE A 50 -5.53 3.45 -13.70
C ILE A 50 -6.85 2.85 -13.23
N GLU A 51 -7.75 3.65 -12.67
CA GLU A 51 -9.06 3.19 -12.20
C GLU A 51 -9.91 2.62 -13.33
N ALA A 52 -9.93 3.28 -14.49
CA ALA A 52 -10.68 2.79 -15.64
C ALA A 52 -10.20 1.39 -16.05
N ALA A 53 -8.88 1.20 -16.12
CA ALA A 53 -8.30 -0.09 -16.46
C ALA A 53 -8.53 -1.15 -15.37
N ALA A 54 -8.44 -0.76 -14.11
CA ALA A 54 -8.71 -1.66 -12.97
C ALA A 54 -10.15 -2.15 -12.99
N THR A 55 -11.09 -1.24 -13.19
CA THR A 55 -12.52 -1.57 -13.29
C THR A 55 -12.79 -2.52 -14.46
N ALA A 56 -12.19 -2.26 -15.61
CA ALA A 56 -12.31 -3.12 -16.77
C ALA A 56 -11.76 -4.53 -16.52
N ALA A 57 -10.76 -4.66 -15.65
CA ALA A 57 -10.18 -5.95 -15.27
C ALA A 57 -10.89 -6.63 -14.10
N GLY A 58 -11.96 -6.03 -13.57
CA GLY A 58 -12.73 -6.60 -12.46
C GLY A 58 -12.14 -6.32 -11.09
N LEU A 59 -11.18 -5.37 -10.98
CA LEU A 59 -10.55 -5.00 -9.72
C LEU A 59 -11.34 -3.90 -9.02
N THR A 60 -11.37 -3.93 -7.69
CA THR A 60 -11.81 -2.80 -6.88
C THR A 60 -10.65 -1.81 -6.79
N PHE A 61 -10.93 -0.50 -6.85
CA PHE A 61 -9.90 0.53 -6.87
C PHE A 61 -10.20 1.63 -5.88
N PHE A 62 -9.20 2.03 -5.08
CA PHE A 62 -9.30 3.14 -4.14
C PHE A 62 -8.19 4.15 -4.35
N ARG A 63 -8.53 5.44 -4.21
CA ARG A 63 -7.57 6.55 -4.28
C ARG A 63 -7.30 7.04 -2.87
N LEU A 64 -6.12 6.73 -2.35
CA LEU A 64 -5.71 7.12 -1.00
C LEU A 64 -4.32 7.74 -1.09
N PRO A 65 -4.19 8.94 -1.69
CA PRO A 65 -2.89 9.54 -1.91
C PRO A 65 -2.17 9.84 -0.60
N LEU A 66 -0.88 9.52 -0.55
CA LEU A 66 -0.05 9.71 0.64
C LEU A 66 1.25 10.43 0.25
N THR A 67 1.65 11.39 1.11
CA THR A 67 2.94 12.05 1.06
C THR A 67 3.58 11.94 2.44
N HIS A 68 4.82 12.42 2.60
CA HIS A 68 5.43 12.48 3.92
C HIS A 68 4.62 13.33 4.90
N GLN A 69 4.01 14.43 4.40
CA GLN A 69 3.21 15.33 5.23
C GLN A 69 1.84 14.75 5.58
N THR A 70 1.31 13.85 4.76
CA THR A 70 -0.03 13.28 4.95
C THR A 70 -0.02 11.84 5.45
N MET A 71 1.15 11.30 5.77
CA MET A 71 1.27 9.97 6.40
C MET A 71 0.90 10.06 7.89
N THR A 72 -0.33 10.45 8.15
CA THR A 72 -0.86 10.71 9.49
C THR A 72 -1.66 9.52 10.00
N PRO A 73 -1.86 9.37 11.32
CA PRO A 73 -2.66 8.26 11.85
C PRO A 73 -4.04 8.12 11.22
N PRO A 74 -4.84 9.19 11.00
CA PRO A 74 -6.14 9.03 10.33
C PRO A 74 -6.02 8.49 8.91
N ASN A 75 -5.02 8.94 8.14
CA ASN A 75 -4.85 8.49 6.76
C ASN A 75 -4.32 7.05 6.70
N VAL A 76 -3.44 6.68 7.61
CA VAL A 76 -2.98 5.30 7.74
C VAL A 76 -4.14 4.39 8.13
N ALA A 77 -4.99 4.82 9.07
CA ALA A 77 -6.15 4.05 9.48
C ALA A 77 -7.14 3.85 8.32
N GLU A 78 -7.36 4.88 7.49
CA GLU A 78 -8.23 4.75 6.31
C GLU A 78 -7.65 3.76 5.30
N HIS A 79 -6.34 3.83 5.05
CA HIS A 79 -5.66 2.88 4.18
C HIS A 79 -5.85 1.44 4.67
N MET A 80 -5.66 1.21 5.97
CA MET A 80 -5.79 -0.13 6.55
C MET A 80 -7.24 -0.62 6.59
N ARG A 81 -8.21 0.29 6.73
CA ARG A 81 -9.63 -0.10 6.62
C ARG A 81 -9.93 -0.71 5.26
N ARG A 82 -9.39 -0.11 4.19
CA ARG A 82 -9.58 -0.64 2.82
C ARG A 82 -8.86 -1.97 2.64
N VAL A 83 -7.66 -2.11 3.21
CA VAL A 83 -6.91 -3.37 3.17
C VAL A 83 -7.66 -4.47 3.91
N ASP A 84 -8.08 -4.18 5.14
CA ASP A 84 -8.73 -5.19 5.99
C ASP A 84 -10.11 -5.61 5.48
N ALA A 85 -10.82 -4.70 4.81
CA ALA A 85 -12.15 -4.98 4.26
C ALA A 85 -12.11 -5.69 2.90
N ALA A 86 -10.95 -5.79 2.27
CA ALA A 86 -10.83 -6.43 0.96
C ALA A 86 -11.14 -7.92 1.04
N GLY A 87 -11.85 -8.42 0.04
CA GLY A 87 -12.23 -9.84 -0.03
C GLY A 87 -11.11 -10.76 -0.51
N GLY A 88 -9.92 -10.24 -0.78
CA GLY A 88 -8.77 -10.99 -1.27
C GLY A 88 -7.50 -10.15 -1.19
N PRO A 89 -6.41 -10.60 -1.84
CA PRO A 89 -5.15 -9.87 -1.80
C PRO A 89 -5.24 -8.46 -2.37
N VAL A 90 -4.50 -7.53 -1.77
CA VAL A 90 -4.47 -6.11 -2.12
C VAL A 90 -3.11 -5.76 -2.70
N LEU A 91 -3.10 -4.95 -3.76
CA LEU A 91 -1.90 -4.29 -4.27
C LEU A 91 -2.02 -2.80 -4.01
N ALA A 92 -1.08 -2.23 -3.26
CA ALA A 92 -0.96 -0.79 -3.09
C ALA A 92 0.27 -0.29 -3.87
N TYR A 93 0.16 0.84 -4.55
CA TYR A 93 1.29 1.38 -5.30
C TYR A 93 1.49 2.88 -5.04
N CYS A 94 2.73 3.31 -5.22
CA CYS A 94 3.12 4.72 -5.18
C CYS A 94 4.24 4.92 -6.22
N ALA A 95 5.21 5.80 -5.98
CA ALA A 95 6.30 5.99 -6.94
C ALA A 95 7.26 4.78 -6.96
N SER A 96 7.69 4.33 -5.78
CA SER A 96 8.68 3.24 -5.61
C SER A 96 8.14 2.04 -4.84
N GLY A 97 6.94 2.16 -4.26
CA GLY A 97 6.39 1.18 -3.34
C GLY A 97 6.71 1.49 -1.87
N THR A 98 7.60 2.43 -1.60
CA THR A 98 8.02 2.74 -0.23
C THR A 98 6.89 3.32 0.62
N ARG A 99 6.15 4.32 0.11
CA ARG A 99 5.03 4.91 0.87
C ARG A 99 3.95 3.88 1.17
N SER A 100 3.64 3.04 0.20
CA SER A 100 2.66 1.96 0.37
C SER A 100 3.12 0.96 1.43
N THR A 101 4.41 0.66 1.49
CA THR A 101 4.99 -0.23 2.50
C THR A 101 5.01 0.44 3.87
N VAL A 102 5.40 1.73 3.95
CA VAL A 102 5.41 2.49 5.20
C VAL A 102 3.99 2.57 5.79
N ALA A 103 2.97 2.86 4.96
CA ALA A 103 1.58 2.91 5.43
C ALA A 103 1.17 1.58 6.07
N TRP A 104 1.53 0.46 5.45
CA TRP A 104 1.24 -0.85 6.00
C TRP A 104 1.99 -1.08 7.32
N CYS A 105 3.27 -0.74 7.38
CA CYS A 105 4.06 -0.90 8.61
C CYS A 105 3.44 -0.11 9.77
N LEU A 106 3.11 1.15 9.55
CA LEU A 106 2.48 1.99 10.56
C LEU A 106 1.12 1.44 10.96
N GLY A 107 0.36 0.91 10.01
CA GLY A 107 -0.95 0.31 10.25
C GLY A 107 -0.89 -0.99 11.06
N GLN A 108 0.25 -1.67 11.07
CA GLN A 108 0.43 -2.91 11.83
C GLN A 108 0.98 -2.68 13.24
N ALA A 109 1.37 -1.46 13.58
CA ALA A 109 1.89 -1.16 14.92
C ALA A 109 0.84 -1.53 15.98
N GLY A 110 1.23 -2.36 16.94
CA GLY A 110 0.33 -2.89 17.96
C GLY A 110 -0.45 -4.14 17.53
N GLU A 111 -0.52 -4.43 16.23
CA GLU A 111 -1.17 -5.63 15.70
C GLU A 111 -0.17 -6.77 15.48
N MET A 112 1.08 -6.41 15.18
CA MET A 112 2.19 -7.33 14.96
C MET A 112 3.39 -6.86 15.77
N GLU A 113 4.30 -7.80 16.07
CA GLU A 113 5.58 -7.44 16.69
C GLU A 113 6.40 -6.57 15.73
N THR A 114 7.10 -5.58 16.27
CA THR A 114 7.92 -4.65 15.46
C THR A 114 8.92 -5.40 14.59
N ASP A 115 9.58 -6.43 15.12
CA ASP A 115 10.54 -7.22 14.35
C ASP A 115 9.88 -7.89 13.14
N ASP A 116 8.66 -8.40 13.31
CA ASP A 116 7.93 -9.08 12.24
C ASP A 116 7.46 -8.09 11.16
N ILE A 117 7.04 -6.88 11.57
CA ILE A 117 6.67 -5.82 10.64
C ILE A 117 7.86 -5.46 9.75
N LEU A 118 9.01 -5.21 10.37
CA LEU A 118 10.22 -4.81 9.62
C LEU A 118 10.77 -5.95 8.75
N ALA A 119 10.65 -7.20 9.23
CA ALA A 119 11.06 -8.36 8.45
C ALA A 119 10.18 -8.56 7.20
N ALA A 120 8.87 -8.33 7.32
CA ALA A 120 7.96 -8.42 6.18
C ALA A 120 8.30 -7.37 5.12
N ALA A 121 8.55 -6.13 5.53
CA ALA A 121 8.96 -5.07 4.62
C ALA A 121 10.28 -5.41 3.92
N GLN A 122 11.25 -5.91 4.67
CA GLN A 122 12.54 -6.31 4.13
C GLN A 122 12.41 -7.45 3.12
N GLY A 123 11.51 -8.40 3.37
CA GLY A 123 11.21 -9.49 2.44
C GLY A 123 10.70 -9.01 1.10
N GLY A 124 10.04 -7.86 1.05
CA GLY A 124 9.62 -7.18 -0.17
C GLY A 124 10.69 -6.28 -0.78
N GLY A 125 11.84 -6.15 -0.14
CA GLY A 125 12.94 -5.32 -0.61
C GLY A 125 13.00 -3.91 -0.04
N TYR A 126 12.26 -3.64 1.05
CA TYR A 126 12.20 -2.31 1.67
C TYR A 126 12.86 -2.34 3.05
N GLU A 127 14.04 -1.73 3.15
CA GLU A 127 14.80 -1.62 4.40
C GLU A 127 14.27 -0.43 5.22
N LEU A 128 13.39 -0.71 6.15
CA LEU A 128 12.71 0.31 6.95
C LEU A 128 13.04 0.25 8.44
N GLY A 129 14.23 -0.24 8.78
CA GLY A 129 14.68 -0.31 10.18
C GLY A 129 14.63 1.03 10.91
N ASN A 130 14.72 2.15 10.18
CA ASN A 130 14.60 3.49 10.73
C ASN A 130 13.19 3.80 11.26
N LEU A 131 12.18 3.00 10.94
CA LEU A 131 10.83 3.16 11.50
C LEU A 131 10.69 2.57 12.91
N ARG A 132 11.65 1.80 13.38
CA ARG A 132 11.55 1.11 14.67
C ARG A 132 11.13 2.03 15.82
N PRO A 133 11.75 3.18 16.04
CA PRO A 133 11.32 4.07 17.14
C PRO A 133 9.87 4.53 16.99
N THR A 134 9.45 4.84 15.77
CA THR A 134 8.06 5.26 15.50
C THR A 134 7.09 4.14 15.77
N LEU A 135 7.37 2.92 15.30
CA LEU A 135 6.51 1.75 15.54
C LEU A 135 6.37 1.45 17.02
N GLU A 136 7.47 1.49 17.76
CA GLU A 136 7.46 1.25 19.20
C GLU A 136 6.70 2.34 19.96
N ALA A 137 6.83 3.60 19.54
CA ALA A 137 6.06 4.70 20.14
C ALA A 137 4.56 4.53 19.90
N MET A 138 4.16 4.09 18.70
CA MET A 138 2.76 3.84 18.37
C MET A 138 2.16 2.70 19.20
N VAL A 139 2.93 1.66 19.47
CA VAL A 139 2.49 0.57 20.34
C VAL A 139 2.12 1.09 21.72
N LYS A 140 2.91 2.03 22.26
CA LYS A 140 2.66 2.62 23.59
C LYS A 140 1.37 3.42 23.65
N VAL A 141 0.88 3.96 22.53
CA VAL A 141 -0.37 4.72 22.48
C VAL A 141 -1.55 3.90 21.93
N GLY A 142 -1.39 2.58 21.81
CA GLY A 142 -2.49 1.69 21.44
C GLY A 142 -2.60 1.37 19.95
N GLY A 143 -1.54 1.53 19.18
CA GLY A 143 -1.51 1.15 17.77
C GLY A 143 -2.27 2.10 16.88
N ARG A 144 -3.13 1.57 15.99
CA ARG A 144 -3.86 2.36 14.98
C ARG A 144 -4.75 3.45 15.54
N GLY A 145 -4.98 3.43 16.72
CA GLY A 145 -5.67 4.40 17.50
C GLY A 145 -6.80 5.17 17.13
#